data_0d612cded40db064fb27e2bcf7dc795e
#
_entry.id   0d612cded40db064fb27e2bcf7dc795e
#
_cell.length_a   1.000
_cell.length_b   1.000
_cell.length_c   1.000
_cell.angle_alpha   90.00
_cell.angle_beta   90.00
_cell.angle_gamma   90.00
#
_symmetry.space_group_name_H-M   'P 1'
#
loop_
_entity.id
_entity.type
_entity.pdbx_description
1 polymer ?
#
loop_
_entity_poly.entity_id
_entity_poly.type
_entity_poly.pdbx_seq_one_letter_code
_entity_poly.pdbx_strand_id
1 'polypeptide(L)'
;LVGANSWELAKAVDGIDVIVDGHSHTFYERPEIINETIIVSAGEWAKNLGKLELEIVDETVIFVSFRNLPVIAEEIEPDFAVATVLDYFKKAGGEALNTVVGETTIKLEGDRGVVRAQDTNLGYLICDAMVWKSGADLAITNSGGIRASINAGPITYRDILTVLPFGNTLYVVDVPGTALRDLLQYTATREAGQGAMPQVSGVTYVIENGEAKDILVNGAPIDDNRVYKVATNNYLASGGDGYAVLAGLSGYDTGFVLADVVVEFVGEISPITGYQDSGRITRK
;
A
#
# COMPACT_ATOMS: atom_id res chain seq x y z
N LEU A 1 13.40 -2.25 10.53
CA LEU A 1 14.28 -1.44 9.65
C LEU A 1 13.46 -1.06 8.41
N VAL A 2 12.88 0.12 8.42
CA VAL A 2 12.12 0.64 7.28
C VAL A 2 13.12 0.97 6.17
N GLY A 3 13.08 0.22 5.06
CA GLY A 3 13.82 0.50 3.83
C GLY A 3 15.12 -0.26 3.57
N ALA A 4 15.68 -0.99 4.52
CA ALA A 4 16.77 -1.92 4.23
C ALA A 4 16.20 -3.30 3.98
N ASN A 5 16.50 -3.94 2.85
CA ASN A 5 16.20 -5.34 2.70
C ASN A 5 17.20 -6.19 3.50
N SER A 6 16.81 -7.39 3.86
CA SER A 6 17.62 -8.32 4.67
C SER A 6 18.96 -8.65 4.00
N TRP A 7 19.02 -8.59 2.68
CA TRP A 7 20.25 -8.84 1.90
C TRP A 7 21.28 -7.74 2.08
N GLU A 8 20.84 -6.47 2.03
CA GLU A 8 21.73 -5.32 2.24
C GLU A 8 22.24 -5.28 3.69
N LEU A 9 21.39 -5.67 4.65
CA LEU A 9 21.79 -5.79 6.04
C LEU A 9 22.88 -6.87 6.22
N ALA A 10 22.66 -8.07 5.66
CA ALA A 10 23.62 -9.17 5.71
C ALA A 10 24.95 -8.85 5.01
N LYS A 11 24.95 -8.04 3.96
CA LYS A 11 26.17 -7.58 3.28
C LYS A 11 26.92 -6.52 4.08
N ALA A 12 26.20 -5.68 4.81
CA ALA A 12 26.76 -4.50 5.45
C ALA A 12 27.23 -4.74 6.89
N VAL A 13 26.76 -5.81 7.54
CA VAL A 13 27.02 -6.08 8.95
C VAL A 13 27.51 -7.51 9.14
N ASP A 14 28.73 -7.65 9.66
CA ASP A 14 29.30 -8.95 10.01
C ASP A 14 28.77 -9.44 11.39
N GLY A 15 28.80 -10.76 11.61
CA GLY A 15 28.46 -11.39 12.88
C GLY A 15 26.94 -11.55 13.13
N ILE A 16 26.13 -11.45 12.10
CA ILE A 16 24.72 -11.85 12.14
C ILE A 16 24.62 -13.29 11.65
N ASP A 17 24.24 -14.21 12.52
CA ASP A 17 24.08 -15.63 12.13
C ASP A 17 22.78 -15.86 11.36
N VAL A 18 21.66 -15.25 11.79
CA VAL A 18 20.34 -15.50 11.24
C VAL A 18 19.52 -14.21 11.14
N ILE A 19 18.84 -14.01 10.01
CA ILE A 19 17.81 -13.01 9.82
C ILE A 19 16.47 -13.72 9.54
N VAL A 20 15.50 -13.51 10.42
CA VAL A 20 14.09 -13.90 10.16
C VAL A 20 13.38 -12.68 9.60
N ASP A 21 13.15 -12.67 8.30
CA ASP A 21 12.50 -11.58 7.57
C ASP A 21 10.97 -11.77 7.53
N GLY A 22 10.23 -10.70 7.27
CA GLY A 22 8.77 -10.73 7.21
C GLY A 22 8.12 -9.56 6.46
N HIS A 23 8.68 -8.35 6.52
CA HIS A 23 8.06 -7.13 5.96
C HIS A 23 7.91 -7.17 4.44
N SER A 24 8.87 -7.78 3.75
CA SER A 24 8.88 -7.89 2.28
C SER A 24 7.81 -8.84 1.74
N HIS A 25 7.22 -9.70 2.60
CA HIS A 25 6.33 -10.81 2.26
C HIS A 25 7.01 -11.86 1.36
N THR A 26 8.34 -11.88 1.33
CA THR A 26 9.08 -12.83 0.50
C THR A 26 8.86 -14.25 1.01
N PHE A 27 8.57 -15.17 0.11
CA PHE A 27 8.51 -16.59 0.41
C PHE A 27 9.83 -17.25 -0.06
N TYR A 28 10.56 -17.84 0.86
CA TYR A 28 11.77 -18.60 0.54
C TYR A 28 11.49 -20.10 0.58
N GLU A 29 11.69 -20.80 -0.52
CA GLU A 29 11.70 -22.27 -0.53
C GLU A 29 12.93 -22.83 0.20
N ARG A 30 14.02 -22.09 0.15
CA ARG A 30 15.31 -22.39 0.78
C ARG A 30 15.84 -21.12 1.42
N PRO A 31 16.67 -21.20 2.46
CA PRO A 31 17.34 -20.04 2.99
C PRO A 31 18.23 -19.38 1.94
N GLU A 32 18.29 -18.07 1.94
CA GLU A 32 19.38 -17.35 1.30
C GLU A 32 20.55 -17.26 2.28
N ILE A 33 21.78 -17.42 1.79
CA ILE A 33 22.99 -17.28 2.61
C ILE A 33 23.83 -16.17 1.99
N ILE A 34 24.02 -15.09 2.75
CA ILE A 34 24.75 -13.91 2.34
C ILE A 34 25.74 -13.57 3.45
N ASN A 35 27.03 -13.49 3.14
CA ASN A 35 28.08 -13.18 4.11
C ASN A 35 27.95 -14.02 5.40
N GLU A 36 27.77 -15.35 5.24
CA GLU A 36 27.54 -16.34 6.30
C GLU A 36 26.21 -16.18 7.07
N THR A 37 25.44 -15.14 6.83
CA THR A 37 24.13 -14.90 7.44
C THR A 37 23.05 -15.73 6.76
N ILE A 38 22.30 -16.53 7.51
CA ILE A 38 21.16 -17.32 7.04
C ILE A 38 19.91 -16.43 7.04
N ILE A 39 19.28 -16.22 5.88
CA ILE A 39 18.07 -15.40 5.75
C ILE A 39 16.88 -16.29 5.43
N VAL A 40 15.82 -16.22 6.24
CA VAL A 40 14.59 -16.99 6.06
C VAL A 40 13.34 -16.10 6.15
N SER A 41 12.30 -16.48 5.43
CA SER A 41 10.97 -15.86 5.53
C SER A 41 9.88 -16.85 5.10
N ALA A 42 8.72 -16.76 5.72
CA ALA A 42 7.58 -17.64 5.48
C ALA A 42 6.48 -17.02 4.59
N GLY A 43 6.77 -15.90 3.93
CA GLY A 43 5.79 -15.19 3.09
C GLY A 43 4.89 -14.26 3.91
N GLU A 44 3.58 -14.37 3.72
CA GLU A 44 2.61 -13.41 4.24
C GLU A 44 1.37 -14.07 4.85
N TRP A 45 0.65 -13.32 5.69
CA TRP A 45 -0.70 -13.64 6.18
C TRP A 45 -0.81 -14.99 6.89
N ALA A 46 0.26 -15.45 7.54
CA ALA A 46 0.31 -16.75 8.20
C ALA A 46 -0.10 -17.94 7.30
N LYS A 47 0.04 -17.81 5.97
CA LYS A 47 -0.20 -18.91 5.03
C LYS A 47 0.78 -20.07 5.22
N ASN A 48 1.95 -19.78 5.80
CA ASN A 48 2.98 -20.77 6.08
C ASN A 48 3.59 -20.53 7.47
N LEU A 49 4.02 -21.62 8.10
CA LEU A 49 4.89 -21.64 9.27
C LEU A 49 6.31 -22.01 8.85
N GLY A 50 7.24 -21.06 8.97
CA GLY A 50 8.66 -21.32 8.73
C GLY A 50 9.28 -22.11 9.90
N LYS A 51 9.84 -23.29 9.62
CA LYS A 51 10.61 -24.07 10.59
C LYS A 51 12.07 -24.06 10.19
N LEU A 52 12.90 -23.38 10.99
CA LEU A 52 14.36 -23.36 10.87
C LEU A 52 14.95 -24.19 12.01
N GLU A 53 15.80 -25.15 11.67
CA GLU A 53 16.55 -25.97 12.61
C GLU A 53 18.03 -25.64 12.49
N LEU A 54 18.64 -25.31 13.61
CA LEU A 54 20.05 -24.94 13.73
C LEU A 54 20.72 -25.82 14.79
N GLU A 55 22.00 -26.07 14.61
CA GLU A 55 22.87 -26.65 15.63
C GLU A 55 23.92 -25.61 16.03
N ILE A 56 24.28 -25.55 17.31
CA ILE A 56 25.33 -24.67 17.80
C ILE A 56 26.48 -25.54 18.30
N VAL A 57 27.64 -25.41 17.64
CA VAL A 57 28.87 -26.14 17.99
C VAL A 57 29.99 -25.13 18.19
N ASP A 58 30.62 -25.14 19.34
CA ASP A 58 31.72 -24.22 19.68
C ASP A 58 31.42 -22.76 19.32
N GLU A 59 30.25 -22.25 19.76
CA GLU A 59 29.74 -20.89 19.51
C GLU A 59 29.46 -20.58 18.02
N THR A 60 29.52 -21.59 17.14
CA THR A 60 29.22 -21.44 15.71
C THR A 60 27.84 -21.99 15.38
N VAL A 61 27.04 -21.20 14.69
CA VAL A 61 25.72 -21.62 14.19
C VAL A 61 25.87 -22.46 12.93
N ILE A 62 25.35 -23.69 12.96
CA ILE A 62 25.32 -24.60 11.82
C ILE A 62 23.89 -24.75 11.35
N PHE A 63 23.66 -24.48 10.06
CA PHE A 63 22.36 -24.73 9.42
C PHE A 63 22.10 -26.22 9.29
N VAL A 64 20.98 -26.69 9.80
CA VAL A 64 20.53 -28.08 9.68
C VAL A 64 19.43 -28.21 8.61
N SER A 65 18.32 -27.48 8.79
CA SER A 65 17.22 -27.52 7.84
C SER A 65 16.34 -26.28 7.90
N PHE A 66 15.67 -25.99 6.78
CA PHE A 66 14.59 -25.02 6.71
C PHE A 66 13.46 -25.55 5.84
N ARG A 67 12.24 -25.35 6.27
CA ARG A 67 11.03 -25.62 5.46
C ARG A 67 9.89 -24.72 5.85
N ASN A 68 9.10 -24.34 4.87
CA ASN A 68 7.82 -23.70 5.05
C ASN A 68 6.72 -24.76 5.08
N LEU A 69 5.96 -24.82 6.17
CA LEU A 69 4.83 -25.71 6.37
C LEU A 69 3.56 -24.91 6.04
N PRO A 70 2.77 -25.30 5.02
CA PRO A 70 1.55 -24.61 4.71
C PRO A 70 0.53 -24.73 5.86
N VAL A 71 -0.14 -23.63 6.17
CA VAL A 71 -1.24 -23.60 7.15
C VAL A 71 -2.55 -23.80 6.38
N ILE A 72 -3.05 -25.04 6.41
CA ILE A 72 -4.28 -25.43 5.71
C ILE A 72 -5.39 -25.53 6.77
N ALA A 73 -6.35 -24.59 6.71
CA ALA A 73 -7.37 -24.46 7.73
C ALA A 73 -8.25 -25.72 7.88
N GLU A 74 -8.43 -26.47 6.80
CA GLU A 74 -9.22 -27.71 6.78
C GLU A 74 -8.50 -28.88 7.46
N GLU A 75 -7.17 -28.78 7.63
CA GLU A 75 -6.32 -29.83 8.20
C GLU A 75 -5.88 -29.55 9.62
N ILE A 76 -6.07 -28.30 10.09
CA ILE A 76 -5.59 -27.82 11.40
C ILE A 76 -6.78 -27.41 12.25
N GLU A 77 -6.99 -28.11 13.37
CA GLU A 77 -8.01 -27.70 14.32
C GLU A 77 -7.58 -26.41 15.04
N PRO A 78 -8.43 -25.35 15.04
CA PRO A 78 -8.12 -24.12 15.71
C PRO A 78 -7.93 -24.30 17.22
N ASP A 79 -6.95 -23.60 17.81
CA ASP A 79 -6.86 -23.50 19.26
C ASP A 79 -8.11 -22.89 19.85
N PHE A 80 -8.75 -23.59 20.77
CA PHE A 80 -10.07 -23.22 21.34
C PHE A 80 -10.03 -21.84 22.02
N ALA A 81 -8.96 -21.54 22.77
CA ALA A 81 -8.85 -20.27 23.51
C ALA A 81 -8.73 -19.09 22.53
N VAL A 82 -7.87 -19.23 21.51
CA VAL A 82 -7.67 -18.22 20.47
C VAL A 82 -8.94 -18.03 19.66
N ALA A 83 -9.60 -19.10 19.23
CA ALA A 83 -10.84 -19.06 18.49
C ALA A 83 -11.96 -18.35 19.29
N THR A 84 -12.08 -18.64 20.61
CA THR A 84 -13.06 -17.98 21.49
C THR A 84 -12.85 -16.47 21.55
N VAL A 85 -11.59 -16.01 21.72
CA VAL A 85 -11.25 -14.59 21.75
C VAL A 85 -11.55 -13.91 20.40
N LEU A 86 -11.18 -14.56 19.30
CA LEU A 86 -11.49 -14.07 17.96
C LEU A 86 -12.99 -13.94 17.71
N ASP A 87 -13.78 -14.93 18.14
CA ASP A 87 -15.24 -14.91 17.99
C ASP A 87 -15.88 -13.80 18.82
N TYR A 88 -15.36 -13.52 20.01
CA TYR A 88 -15.81 -12.39 20.82
C TYR A 88 -15.62 -11.06 20.06
N PHE A 89 -14.42 -10.81 19.53
CA PHE A 89 -14.15 -9.56 18.80
C PHE A 89 -14.90 -9.49 17.46
N LYS A 90 -15.05 -10.62 16.74
CA LYS A 90 -15.87 -10.70 15.53
C LYS A 90 -17.33 -10.33 15.80
N LYS A 91 -17.90 -10.80 16.92
CA LYS A 91 -19.27 -10.47 17.32
C LYS A 91 -19.38 -9.01 17.77
N ALA A 92 -18.45 -8.54 18.59
CA ALA A 92 -18.46 -7.17 19.10
C ALA A 92 -18.35 -6.11 17.99
N GLY A 93 -17.55 -6.38 16.93
CA GLY A 93 -17.42 -5.49 15.77
C GLY A 93 -18.38 -5.79 14.61
N GLY A 94 -19.10 -6.92 14.66
CA GLY A 94 -19.70 -7.53 13.49
C GLY A 94 -20.80 -6.70 12.82
N GLU A 95 -21.67 -6.05 13.58
CA GLU A 95 -22.74 -5.23 13.00
C GLU A 95 -22.20 -4.01 12.29
N ALA A 96 -21.33 -3.24 12.94
CA ALA A 96 -20.74 -2.05 12.37
C ALA A 96 -19.90 -2.38 11.12
N LEU A 97 -19.05 -3.41 11.20
CA LEU A 97 -18.18 -3.81 10.10
C LEU A 97 -18.92 -4.37 8.88
N ASN A 98 -20.06 -5.01 9.10
CA ASN A 98 -20.87 -5.59 8.03
C ASN A 98 -21.91 -4.61 7.46
N THR A 99 -21.94 -3.36 7.95
CA THR A 99 -22.80 -2.33 7.37
C THR A 99 -22.45 -2.14 5.90
N VAL A 100 -23.44 -2.29 5.02
CA VAL A 100 -23.29 -2.00 3.59
C VAL A 100 -23.23 -0.48 3.41
N VAL A 101 -22.16 0.01 2.81
CA VAL A 101 -21.91 1.43 2.57
C VAL A 101 -22.14 1.84 1.11
N GLY A 102 -22.31 0.89 0.22
CA GLY A 102 -22.61 1.08 -1.19
C GLY A 102 -22.55 -0.23 -1.95
N GLU A 103 -22.57 -0.16 -3.27
CA GLU A 103 -22.43 -1.32 -4.15
C GLU A 103 -21.63 -0.97 -5.42
N THR A 104 -21.04 -1.98 -6.02
CA THR A 104 -20.34 -1.87 -7.30
C THR A 104 -20.72 -2.99 -8.24
N THR A 105 -20.89 -2.69 -9.54
CA THR A 105 -21.13 -3.69 -10.58
C THR A 105 -19.86 -4.23 -11.20
N ILE A 106 -18.71 -3.65 -10.87
CA ILE A 106 -17.39 -4.02 -11.36
C ILE A 106 -16.45 -4.40 -10.22
N LYS A 107 -15.42 -5.21 -10.49
CA LYS A 107 -14.32 -5.39 -9.56
C LYS A 107 -13.53 -4.06 -9.45
N LEU A 108 -13.28 -3.62 -8.23
CA LEU A 108 -12.34 -2.53 -7.94
C LEU A 108 -10.99 -3.15 -7.61
N GLU A 109 -10.01 -2.92 -8.47
CA GLU A 109 -8.74 -3.63 -8.48
C GLU A 109 -7.73 -3.06 -7.50
N GLY A 110 -7.36 -3.81 -6.49
CA GLY A 110 -6.37 -3.49 -5.47
C GLY A 110 -5.38 -4.63 -5.21
N ASP A 111 -5.35 -5.66 -6.09
CA ASP A 111 -4.35 -6.73 -6.00
C ASP A 111 -2.94 -6.15 -6.02
N ARG A 112 -2.10 -6.62 -5.10
CA ARG A 112 -0.74 -6.12 -4.90
C ARG A 112 0.09 -6.14 -6.18
N GLY A 113 -0.04 -7.21 -6.98
CA GLY A 113 0.73 -7.36 -8.21
C GLY A 113 0.30 -6.34 -9.28
N VAL A 114 -0.96 -5.94 -9.28
CA VAL A 114 -1.52 -5.00 -10.25
C VAL A 114 -1.34 -3.55 -9.79
N VAL A 115 -1.81 -3.20 -8.58
CA VAL A 115 -1.78 -1.82 -8.07
C VAL A 115 -0.37 -1.25 -7.90
N ARG A 116 0.63 -2.12 -7.75
CA ARG A 116 2.05 -1.72 -7.69
C ARG A 116 2.75 -1.74 -9.04
N ALA A 117 2.06 -2.08 -10.12
CA ALA A 117 2.60 -2.05 -11.48
C ALA A 117 2.00 -0.93 -12.32
N GLN A 118 0.75 -0.55 -12.04
CA GLN A 118 0.00 0.45 -12.78
C GLN A 118 -1.02 1.16 -11.88
N ASP A 119 -1.61 2.24 -12.40
CA ASP A 119 -2.79 2.86 -11.80
C ASP A 119 -4.04 1.98 -12.02
N THR A 120 -4.97 2.02 -11.06
CA THR A 120 -6.15 1.15 -11.05
C THR A 120 -7.43 1.91 -10.73
N ASN A 121 -8.58 1.35 -11.10
CA ASN A 121 -9.88 1.93 -10.79
C ASN A 121 -10.12 2.11 -9.28
N LEU A 122 -9.62 1.21 -8.41
CA LEU A 122 -9.69 1.40 -6.96
C LEU A 122 -8.78 2.54 -6.49
N GLY A 123 -7.58 2.65 -7.06
CA GLY A 123 -6.69 3.77 -6.81
C GLY A 123 -7.30 5.11 -7.22
N TYR A 124 -8.00 5.14 -8.34
CA TYR A 124 -8.76 6.32 -8.78
C TYR A 124 -9.89 6.67 -7.81
N LEU A 125 -10.69 5.68 -7.40
CA LEU A 125 -11.78 5.87 -6.46
C LEU A 125 -11.29 6.51 -5.15
N ILE A 126 -10.19 6.00 -4.60
CA ILE A 126 -9.57 6.52 -3.38
C ILE A 126 -9.11 7.96 -3.57
N CYS A 127 -8.39 8.24 -4.66
CA CYS A 127 -7.90 9.60 -4.94
C CYS A 127 -9.04 10.57 -5.26
N ASP A 128 -10.10 10.13 -5.95
CA ASP A 128 -11.28 10.94 -6.23
C ASP A 128 -12.04 11.28 -4.92
N ALA A 129 -12.13 10.32 -3.99
CA ALA A 129 -12.68 10.54 -2.66
C ALA A 129 -11.87 11.60 -1.88
N MET A 130 -10.54 11.56 -1.99
CA MET A 130 -9.66 12.54 -1.35
C MET A 130 -9.88 13.95 -1.91
N VAL A 131 -9.98 14.10 -3.25
CA VAL A 131 -10.27 15.38 -3.89
C VAL A 131 -11.68 15.87 -3.51
N TRP A 132 -12.68 14.98 -3.60
CA TRP A 132 -14.06 15.30 -3.25
C TRP A 132 -14.19 15.85 -1.81
N LYS A 133 -13.53 15.18 -0.84
CA LYS A 133 -13.61 15.57 0.57
C LYS A 133 -12.84 16.85 0.89
N SER A 134 -11.68 17.04 0.28
CA SER A 134 -10.77 18.16 0.61
C SER A 134 -10.99 19.39 -0.26
N GLY A 135 -11.57 19.24 -1.45
CA GLY A 135 -11.62 20.32 -2.46
C GLY A 135 -10.24 20.67 -3.03
N ALA A 136 -9.25 19.76 -2.92
CA ALA A 136 -7.92 19.96 -3.48
C ALA A 136 -7.93 19.95 -5.01
N ASP A 137 -6.88 20.51 -5.63
CA ASP A 137 -6.72 20.53 -7.10
C ASP A 137 -6.48 19.11 -7.66
N LEU A 138 -5.77 18.30 -6.90
CA LEU A 138 -5.43 16.91 -7.26
C LEU A 138 -5.17 16.08 -6.00
N ALA A 139 -5.14 14.77 -6.17
CA ALA A 139 -4.71 13.84 -5.13
C ALA A 139 -3.65 12.87 -5.63
N ILE A 140 -2.79 12.45 -4.70
CA ILE A 140 -1.82 11.37 -4.90
C ILE A 140 -1.76 10.48 -3.66
N THR A 141 -1.80 9.17 -3.87
CA THR A 141 -1.54 8.19 -2.80
C THR A 141 -0.61 7.09 -3.32
N ASN A 142 0.00 6.36 -2.39
CA ASN A 142 0.89 5.26 -2.69
C ASN A 142 0.13 3.92 -2.77
N SER A 143 0.48 3.10 -3.73
CA SER A 143 -0.10 1.76 -3.89
C SER A 143 0.15 0.84 -2.69
N GLY A 144 1.20 1.11 -1.90
CA GLY A 144 1.49 0.40 -0.66
C GLY A 144 0.39 0.53 0.39
N GLY A 145 -0.40 1.60 0.32
CA GLY A 145 -1.57 1.85 1.17
C GLY A 145 -2.78 1.00 0.82
N ILE A 146 -2.87 0.49 -0.42
CA ILE A 146 -4.00 -0.30 -0.94
C ILE A 146 -3.70 -1.79 -0.77
N ARG A 147 -4.50 -2.51 0.02
CA ARG A 147 -4.15 -3.84 0.50
C ARG A 147 -5.03 -4.98 -0.02
N ALA A 148 -6.16 -4.68 -0.62
CA ALA A 148 -7.11 -5.67 -1.16
C ALA A 148 -7.92 -5.07 -2.32
N SER A 149 -8.48 -5.95 -3.15
CA SER A 149 -9.51 -5.61 -4.13
C SER A 149 -10.91 -5.68 -3.49
N ILE A 150 -11.90 -5.01 -4.12
CA ILE A 150 -13.31 -5.17 -3.81
C ILE A 150 -13.99 -5.84 -5.00
N ASN A 151 -14.68 -6.96 -4.75
CA ASN A 151 -15.42 -7.66 -5.80
C ASN A 151 -16.74 -6.94 -6.14
N ALA A 152 -17.31 -7.22 -7.31
CA ALA A 152 -18.65 -6.77 -7.66
C ALA A 152 -19.68 -7.28 -6.64
N GLY A 153 -20.61 -6.41 -6.24
CA GLY A 153 -21.64 -6.66 -5.23
C GLY A 153 -21.70 -5.54 -4.18
N PRO A 154 -22.34 -5.82 -3.03
CA PRO A 154 -22.37 -4.90 -1.90
C PRO A 154 -20.96 -4.62 -1.37
N ILE A 155 -20.70 -3.37 -1.03
CA ILE A 155 -19.46 -2.92 -0.38
C ILE A 155 -19.78 -2.69 1.09
N THR A 156 -19.06 -3.36 1.97
CA THR A 156 -19.21 -3.20 3.43
C THR A 156 -18.13 -2.26 3.99
N TYR A 157 -18.36 -1.74 5.20
CA TYR A 157 -17.32 -0.99 5.92
C TYR A 157 -16.06 -1.83 6.12
N ARG A 158 -16.21 -3.14 6.37
CA ARG A 158 -15.10 -4.10 6.46
C ARG A 158 -14.26 -4.13 5.19
N ASP A 159 -14.87 -4.12 4.02
CA ASP A 159 -14.14 -4.16 2.74
C ASP A 159 -13.25 -2.92 2.61
N ILE A 160 -13.76 -1.74 2.94
CA ILE A 160 -12.97 -0.50 2.91
C ILE A 160 -11.83 -0.55 3.92
N LEU A 161 -12.06 -1.01 5.16
CA LEU A 161 -10.98 -1.17 6.15
C LEU A 161 -9.95 -2.23 5.75
N THR A 162 -10.36 -3.25 4.99
CA THR A 162 -9.43 -4.25 4.45
C THR A 162 -8.56 -3.65 3.35
N VAL A 163 -9.12 -2.76 2.53
CA VAL A 163 -8.38 -2.00 1.51
C VAL A 163 -7.41 -0.99 2.16
N LEU A 164 -7.84 -0.27 3.19
CA LEU A 164 -7.11 0.85 3.83
C LEU A 164 -6.92 0.61 5.34
N PRO A 165 -6.11 -0.40 5.76
CA PRO A 165 -6.06 -0.83 7.16
C PRO A 165 -5.18 0.03 8.08
N PHE A 166 -4.45 1.02 7.55
CA PHE A 166 -3.39 1.70 8.31
C PHE A 166 -3.89 2.86 9.19
N GLY A 167 -5.17 3.23 9.10
CA GLY A 167 -5.70 4.37 9.85
C GLY A 167 -5.08 5.72 9.45
N ASN A 168 -4.54 5.83 8.24
CA ASN A 168 -4.02 7.08 7.71
C ASN A 168 -5.11 8.14 7.65
N THR A 169 -4.72 9.41 7.90
CA THR A 169 -5.59 10.57 7.75
C THR A 169 -5.41 11.23 6.38
N LEU A 170 -6.47 11.91 5.92
CA LEU A 170 -6.43 12.78 4.75
C LEU A 170 -5.64 14.05 5.10
N TYR A 171 -4.60 14.33 4.35
CA TYR A 171 -3.73 15.49 4.50
C TYR A 171 -3.77 16.36 3.24
N VAL A 172 -3.73 17.69 3.40
CA VAL A 172 -3.65 18.63 2.25
C VAL A 172 -2.34 19.40 2.34
N VAL A 173 -1.57 19.40 1.26
CA VAL A 173 -0.27 20.08 1.15
C VAL A 173 -0.36 21.17 0.10
N ASP A 174 0.18 22.36 0.39
CA ASP A 174 0.35 23.45 -0.57
C ASP A 174 1.66 23.23 -1.34
N VAL A 175 1.57 22.76 -2.59
CA VAL A 175 2.71 22.33 -3.39
C VAL A 175 2.96 23.34 -4.51
N PRO A 176 4.08 24.07 -4.53
CA PRO A 176 4.48 24.93 -5.66
C PRO A 176 4.57 24.11 -6.95
N GLY A 177 4.23 24.70 -8.10
CA GLY A 177 4.21 23.99 -9.39
C GLY A 177 5.52 23.33 -9.75
N THR A 178 6.66 23.98 -9.45
CA THR A 178 7.98 23.37 -9.61
C THR A 178 8.16 22.13 -8.73
N ALA A 179 7.77 22.20 -7.46
CA ALA A 179 7.82 21.04 -6.55
C ALA A 179 6.82 19.94 -6.95
N LEU A 180 5.68 20.29 -7.55
CA LEU A 180 4.75 19.31 -8.13
C LEU A 180 5.37 18.56 -9.32
N ARG A 181 6.16 19.25 -10.17
CA ARG A 181 6.93 18.57 -11.20
C ARG A 181 7.94 17.57 -10.61
N ASP A 182 8.68 18.00 -9.59
CA ASP A 182 9.65 17.14 -8.91
C ASP A 182 8.97 15.93 -8.27
N LEU A 183 7.78 16.13 -7.68
CA LEU A 183 6.96 15.06 -7.13
C LEU A 183 6.54 14.05 -8.20
N LEU A 184 6.01 14.52 -9.34
CA LEU A 184 5.62 13.64 -10.44
C LEU A 184 6.83 12.99 -11.12
N GLN A 185 7.94 13.70 -11.22
CA GLN A 185 9.21 13.13 -11.67
C GLN A 185 9.69 12.01 -10.75
N TYR A 186 9.59 12.19 -9.41
CA TYR A 186 9.87 11.12 -8.47
C TYR A 186 9.01 9.88 -8.74
N THR A 187 7.70 10.06 -9.00
CA THR A 187 6.80 8.93 -9.29
C THR A 187 7.14 8.22 -10.60
N ALA A 188 7.67 8.96 -11.59
CA ALA A 188 8.08 8.40 -12.88
C ALA A 188 9.25 7.42 -12.77
N THR A 189 10.08 7.56 -11.73
CA THR A 189 11.22 6.68 -11.48
C THR A 189 10.86 5.44 -10.64
N ARG A 190 9.58 5.25 -10.28
CA ARG A 190 9.17 4.08 -9.49
C ARG A 190 9.03 2.84 -10.35
N GLU A 191 9.60 1.75 -9.86
CA GLU A 191 9.57 0.45 -10.52
C GLU A 191 8.35 -0.37 -10.07
N ALA A 192 7.91 -1.27 -10.93
CA ALA A 192 6.83 -2.19 -10.60
C ALA A 192 7.18 -3.05 -9.35
N GLY A 193 6.19 -3.29 -8.51
CA GLY A 193 6.32 -4.01 -7.23
C GLY A 193 6.57 -3.11 -6.03
N GLN A 194 7.04 -1.85 -6.23
CA GLN A 194 7.26 -0.91 -5.14
C GLN A 194 5.94 -0.38 -4.55
N GLY A 195 5.88 -0.24 -3.22
CA GLY A 195 4.74 0.39 -2.54
C GLY A 195 4.58 1.87 -2.88
N ALA A 196 5.68 2.53 -3.26
CA ALA A 196 5.73 3.92 -3.68
C ALA A 196 5.07 4.23 -5.04
N MET A 197 4.58 3.23 -5.78
CA MET A 197 3.84 3.44 -7.04
C MET A 197 2.64 4.35 -6.81
N PRO A 198 2.47 5.40 -7.63
CA PRO A 198 1.41 6.38 -7.44
C PRO A 198 0.04 5.90 -7.91
N GLN A 199 -1.00 6.37 -7.22
CA GLN A 199 -2.37 6.44 -7.69
C GLN A 199 -2.79 7.90 -7.61
N VAL A 200 -3.52 8.42 -8.61
CA VAL A 200 -3.75 9.86 -8.73
C VAL A 200 -5.19 10.23 -9.11
N SER A 201 -5.57 11.47 -8.77
CA SER A 201 -6.76 12.15 -9.27
C SER A 201 -6.45 13.61 -9.57
N GLY A 202 -7.19 14.23 -10.50
CA GLY A 202 -7.01 15.62 -10.89
C GLY A 202 -5.73 15.90 -11.69
N VAL A 203 -4.91 14.89 -11.96
CA VAL A 203 -3.69 15.01 -12.76
C VAL A 203 -3.56 13.84 -13.75
N THR A 204 -3.06 14.13 -14.94
CA THR A 204 -2.66 13.13 -15.93
C THR A 204 -1.26 13.44 -16.44
N TYR A 205 -0.47 12.40 -16.74
CA TYR A 205 0.88 12.57 -17.28
C TYR A 205 1.37 11.28 -17.96
N VAL A 206 2.40 11.45 -18.79
CA VAL A 206 3.06 10.35 -19.50
C VAL A 206 4.42 10.08 -18.83
N ILE A 207 4.72 8.82 -18.61
CA ILE A 207 6.06 8.38 -18.19
C ILE A 207 6.75 7.77 -19.41
N GLU A 208 7.82 8.41 -19.83
CA GLU A 208 8.65 7.96 -20.95
C GLU A 208 10.12 8.02 -20.57
N ASN A 209 10.81 6.88 -20.63
CA ASN A 209 12.22 6.73 -20.24
C ASN A 209 12.50 7.22 -18.79
N GLY A 210 11.58 7.00 -17.84
CA GLY A 210 11.71 7.45 -16.46
C GLY A 210 11.48 8.95 -16.24
N GLU A 211 10.97 9.67 -17.25
CA GLU A 211 10.64 11.09 -17.17
C GLU A 211 9.12 11.30 -17.16
N ALA A 212 8.63 12.22 -16.32
CA ALA A 212 7.26 12.68 -16.31
C ALA A 212 7.05 13.79 -17.36
N LYS A 213 6.23 13.52 -18.37
CA LYS A 213 5.96 14.43 -19.50
C LYS A 213 4.46 14.70 -19.63
N ASP A 214 4.11 15.71 -20.41
CA ASP A 214 2.73 16.06 -20.77
C ASP A 214 1.81 16.16 -19.53
N ILE A 215 2.32 16.81 -18.47
CA ILE A 215 1.61 16.94 -17.20
C ILE A 215 0.45 17.93 -17.34
N LEU A 216 -0.78 17.42 -17.11
CA LEU A 216 -1.99 18.22 -17.09
C LEU A 216 -2.64 18.12 -15.70
N VAL A 217 -2.91 19.26 -15.08
CA VAL A 217 -3.71 19.35 -13.85
C VAL A 217 -5.09 19.87 -14.21
N ASN A 218 -6.13 19.08 -13.94
CA ASN A 218 -7.51 19.37 -14.35
C ASN A 218 -7.64 19.73 -15.83
N GLY A 219 -6.88 19.03 -16.68
CA GLY A 219 -6.87 19.22 -18.14
C GLY A 219 -6.06 20.41 -18.65
N ALA A 220 -5.46 21.22 -17.79
CA ALA A 220 -4.57 22.33 -18.14
C ALA A 220 -3.10 21.98 -17.90
N PRO A 221 -2.16 22.46 -18.74
CA PRO A 221 -0.73 22.30 -18.48
C PRO A 221 -0.36 22.83 -17.09
N ILE A 222 0.54 22.11 -16.42
CA ILE A 222 1.03 22.53 -15.10
C ILE A 222 1.70 23.91 -15.19
N ASP A 223 1.36 24.81 -14.26
CA ASP A 223 1.93 26.15 -14.12
C ASP A 223 2.93 26.18 -12.97
N ASP A 224 4.19 26.42 -13.26
CA ASP A 224 5.28 26.44 -12.28
C ASP A 224 5.17 27.59 -11.26
N ASN A 225 4.41 28.65 -11.59
CA ASN A 225 4.21 29.81 -10.73
C ASN A 225 2.96 29.68 -9.82
N ARG A 226 2.17 28.62 -9.99
CA ARG A 226 0.99 28.35 -9.18
C ARG A 226 1.34 27.48 -7.97
N VAL A 227 0.65 27.68 -6.86
CA VAL A 227 0.62 26.74 -5.74
C VAL A 227 -0.63 25.86 -5.89
N TYR A 228 -0.46 24.56 -5.90
CA TYR A 228 -1.52 23.57 -6.01
C TYR A 228 -1.83 22.97 -4.63
N LYS A 229 -3.10 22.79 -4.33
CA LYS A 229 -3.52 21.99 -3.19
C LYS A 229 -3.50 20.52 -3.59
N VAL A 230 -2.62 19.75 -2.94
CA VAL A 230 -2.47 18.32 -3.18
C VAL A 230 -3.00 17.54 -1.99
N ALA A 231 -4.06 16.77 -2.21
CA ALA A 231 -4.57 15.84 -1.22
C ALA A 231 -3.69 14.57 -1.21
N THR A 232 -3.30 14.13 -0.03
CA THR A 232 -2.51 12.91 0.17
C THR A 232 -2.82 12.29 1.53
N ASN A 233 -2.15 11.22 1.91
CA ASN A 233 -2.24 10.70 3.27
C ASN A 233 -1.10 11.25 4.15
N ASN A 234 -1.31 11.26 5.48
CA ASN A 234 -0.34 11.78 6.45
C ASN A 234 1.03 11.09 6.37
N TYR A 235 1.09 9.82 5.97
CA TYR A 235 2.33 9.08 5.78
C TYR A 235 3.16 9.65 4.63
N LEU A 236 2.56 9.91 3.46
CA LEU A 236 3.25 10.54 2.33
C LEU A 236 3.59 12.01 2.61
N ALA A 237 2.70 12.75 3.28
CA ALA A 237 2.93 14.14 3.67
C ALA A 237 4.18 14.30 4.55
N SER A 238 4.52 13.27 5.34
CA SER A 238 5.75 13.21 6.15
C SER A 238 6.99 12.70 5.39
N GLY A 239 6.88 12.43 4.08
CA GLY A 239 7.97 11.92 3.24
C GLY A 239 8.05 10.40 3.18
N GLY A 240 7.02 9.69 3.65
CA GLY A 240 6.94 8.23 3.58
C GLY A 240 7.08 7.71 2.15
N ASP A 241 7.53 6.46 1.99
CA ASP A 241 7.82 5.83 0.69
C ASP A 241 8.74 6.67 -0.23
N GLY A 242 9.54 7.59 0.33
CA GLY A 242 10.46 8.43 -0.41
C GLY A 242 9.81 9.67 -1.08
N TYR A 243 8.58 10.02 -0.73
CA TYR A 243 7.91 11.25 -1.19
C TYR A 243 8.46 12.50 -0.48
N ALA A 244 9.79 12.60 -0.41
CA ALA A 244 10.52 13.64 0.33
C ALA A 244 10.17 15.08 -0.10
N VAL A 245 9.71 15.26 -1.34
CA VAL A 245 9.25 16.56 -1.85
C VAL A 245 8.11 17.11 -1.03
N LEU A 246 7.24 16.26 -0.47
CA LEU A 246 6.11 16.70 0.35
C LEU A 246 6.53 17.08 1.78
N ALA A 247 7.62 16.49 2.28
CA ALA A 247 8.07 16.73 3.63
C ALA A 247 8.56 18.18 3.81
N GLY A 248 8.02 18.86 4.82
CA GLY A 248 8.38 20.25 5.14
C GLY A 248 7.67 21.32 4.30
N LEU A 249 6.83 20.96 3.34
CA LEU A 249 5.91 21.90 2.70
C LEU A 249 4.77 22.27 3.65
N SER A 250 4.21 23.49 3.45
CA SER A 250 3.04 23.93 4.18
C SER A 250 1.84 23.03 3.89
N GLY A 251 1.09 22.68 4.93
CA GLY A 251 -0.08 21.83 4.78
C GLY A 251 -0.75 21.58 6.13
N TYR A 252 -1.84 20.81 6.11
CA TYR A 252 -2.57 20.49 7.34
C TYR A 252 -3.19 19.09 7.25
N ASP A 253 -3.19 18.42 8.40
CA ASP A 253 -3.97 17.21 8.59
C ASP A 253 -5.44 17.60 8.81
N THR A 254 -6.33 17.02 8.00
CA THR A 254 -7.77 17.28 8.13
C THR A 254 -8.39 16.60 9.35
N GLY A 255 -7.71 15.60 9.92
CA GLY A 255 -8.21 14.72 10.97
C GLY A 255 -9.21 13.67 10.47
N PHE A 256 -9.61 13.70 9.19
CA PHE A 256 -10.48 12.67 8.63
C PHE A 256 -9.67 11.39 8.35
N VAL A 257 -10.13 10.26 8.88
CA VAL A 257 -9.57 8.95 8.56
C VAL A 257 -9.86 8.64 7.09
N LEU A 258 -8.83 8.28 6.32
CA LEU A 258 -8.96 8.09 4.87
C LEU A 258 -9.97 6.99 4.50
N ALA A 259 -10.04 5.92 5.29
CA ALA A 259 -11.04 4.87 5.09
C ALA A 259 -12.48 5.43 5.21
N ASP A 260 -12.74 6.29 6.20
CA ASP A 260 -14.06 6.90 6.40
C ASP A 260 -14.40 7.87 5.25
N VAL A 261 -13.41 8.60 4.73
CA VAL A 261 -13.58 9.45 3.54
C VAL A 261 -14.02 8.63 2.34
N VAL A 262 -13.41 7.45 2.14
CA VAL A 262 -13.80 6.53 1.04
C VAL A 262 -15.19 5.96 1.29
N VAL A 263 -15.56 5.62 2.51
CA VAL A 263 -16.92 5.17 2.88
C VAL A 263 -17.97 6.21 2.51
N GLU A 264 -17.76 7.47 2.91
CA GLU A 264 -18.68 8.56 2.58
C GLU A 264 -18.81 8.74 1.06
N PHE A 265 -17.69 8.73 0.34
CA PHE A 265 -17.68 8.91 -1.11
C PHE A 265 -18.35 7.74 -1.84
N VAL A 266 -18.11 6.51 -1.42
CA VAL A 266 -18.80 5.32 -1.95
C VAL A 266 -20.31 5.43 -1.77
N GLY A 267 -20.76 5.89 -0.60
CA GLY A 267 -22.20 6.13 -0.34
C GLY A 267 -22.80 7.19 -1.27
N GLU A 268 -22.04 8.23 -1.58
CA GLU A 268 -22.48 9.32 -2.47
C GLU A 268 -22.64 8.90 -3.92
N ILE A 269 -21.70 8.07 -4.43
CA ILE A 269 -21.65 7.71 -5.86
C ILE A 269 -22.26 6.33 -6.18
N SER A 270 -22.75 5.62 -5.15
CA SER A 270 -23.32 4.27 -5.32
C SER A 270 -24.64 4.31 -6.14
N PRO A 271 -24.88 3.36 -7.04
CA PRO A 271 -24.02 2.23 -7.40
C PRO A 271 -22.86 2.61 -8.32
N ILE A 272 -21.68 2.04 -8.06
CA ILE A 272 -20.48 2.27 -8.87
C ILE A 272 -20.57 1.38 -10.13
N THR A 273 -20.85 1.98 -11.29
CA THR A 273 -21.07 1.24 -12.54
C THR A 273 -19.95 1.40 -13.56
N GLY A 274 -18.99 2.27 -13.34
CA GLY A 274 -18.00 2.61 -14.34
C GLY A 274 -16.80 3.40 -13.86
N TYR A 275 -16.00 2.84 -12.96
CA TYR A 275 -14.61 3.28 -12.80
C TYR A 275 -13.77 2.46 -13.77
N GLN A 276 -13.51 3.00 -14.94
CA GLN A 276 -12.62 2.34 -15.90
C GLN A 276 -11.18 2.71 -15.58
N ASP A 277 -10.26 1.82 -15.91
CA ASP A 277 -8.82 2.10 -15.94
C ASP A 277 -8.61 3.14 -17.06
N SER A 278 -8.63 4.41 -16.68
CA SER A 278 -8.68 5.52 -17.63
C SER A 278 -7.31 5.96 -18.12
N GLY A 279 -6.22 5.36 -17.60
CA GLY A 279 -4.85 5.71 -17.97
C GLY A 279 -4.48 7.14 -17.55
N ARG A 280 -4.78 7.53 -16.31
CA ARG A 280 -4.34 8.84 -15.77
C ARG A 280 -2.82 8.93 -15.78
N ILE A 281 -2.14 7.78 -15.67
CA ILE A 281 -0.69 7.65 -15.82
C ILE A 281 -0.43 6.73 -17.00
N THR A 282 0.09 7.28 -18.10
CA THR A 282 0.44 6.50 -19.30
C THR A 282 1.92 6.17 -19.27
N ARG A 283 2.30 4.89 -19.38
CA ARG A 283 3.70 4.44 -19.47
C ARG A 283 4.02 4.01 -20.89
N LYS A 284 5.13 4.56 -21.48
CA LYS A 284 5.64 4.27 -22.83
C LYS A 284 7.02 3.65 -22.78
#